data_5997ff6b57ff4524fdcfd7c7e331e9eb
#
_entry.id   5997ff6b57ff4524fdcfd7c7e331e9eb
#
_cell.length_a   1.000
_cell.length_b   1.000
_cell.length_c   1.000
_cell.angle_alpha   90.00
_cell.angle_beta   90.00
_cell.angle_gamma   90.00
#
_symmetry.space_group_name_H-M   'P 1'
#
loop_
_entity.id
_entity.type
_entity.pdbx_description
1 polymer ?
#
loop_
_entity_poly.entity_id
_entity_poly.type
_entity_poly.pdbx_seq_one_letter_code
_entity_poly.pdbx_strand_id
1 'polypeptide(L)'
;MKKLLVSDYDQTFYLNDEDIEKNKIAVKEFINKGNMFVIATGRGYDDFMKKKKQYNIEYDYVIINHGATILDKEDNIIFETTMPNEILDSLKSDLHIENAERYFCCSLLESRIEFEHKNLTKVHVKYNDLEYSNEIQKNLEEKYGDILNIYYVSGNSIEIISKNIDKSKSIKLLSEKIGINQEDIYTIGDGYSDIKMIKDYNGYAMKESVQELKESAIGQVNCVSELLEFI
;
A
#
# COMPACT_ATOMS: atom_id res chain seq x y z
N MET A 1 -12.02 -15.72 -18.45
CA MET A 1 -12.55 -15.19 -17.19
C MET A 1 -12.01 -13.78 -17.02
N LYS A 2 -12.66 -12.94 -16.25
CA LYS A 2 -12.23 -11.56 -16.00
C LYS A 2 -11.09 -11.56 -14.98
N LYS A 3 -9.93 -11.00 -15.32
CA LYS A 3 -8.77 -10.92 -14.44
C LYS A 3 -8.74 -9.61 -13.67
N LEU A 4 -8.15 -9.64 -12.47
CA LEU A 4 -7.85 -8.48 -11.65
C LEU A 4 -6.33 -8.36 -11.52
N LEU A 5 -5.76 -7.25 -11.97
CA LEU A 5 -4.40 -6.88 -11.67
C LEU A 5 -4.37 -5.87 -10.53
N VAL A 6 -3.62 -6.16 -9.48
CA VAL A 6 -3.36 -5.23 -8.36
C VAL A 6 -1.87 -4.90 -8.32
N SER A 7 -1.53 -3.65 -8.49
CA SER A 7 -0.15 -3.17 -8.49
C SER A 7 0.12 -2.26 -7.31
N ASP A 8 1.25 -2.44 -6.62
CA ASP A 8 1.82 -1.35 -5.84
C ASP A 8 2.13 -0.16 -6.73
N TYR A 9 2.29 1.03 -6.14
CA TYR A 9 2.51 2.26 -6.88
C TYR A 9 3.99 2.67 -6.95
N ASP A 10 4.63 2.94 -5.80
CA ASP A 10 5.99 3.45 -5.73
C ASP A 10 7.00 2.34 -6.01
N GLN A 11 7.96 2.57 -6.92
CA GLN A 11 8.94 1.55 -7.37
C GLN A 11 8.33 0.31 -8.05
N THR A 12 7.03 0.34 -8.37
CA THR A 12 6.32 -0.74 -9.07
C THR A 12 5.56 -0.20 -10.29
N PHE A 13 4.42 0.48 -10.11
CA PHE A 13 3.69 1.11 -11.22
C PHE A 13 4.41 2.39 -11.69
N TYR A 14 4.97 3.15 -10.76
CA TYR A 14 5.83 4.30 -11.00
C TYR A 14 7.27 3.98 -10.64
N LEU A 15 8.12 3.79 -11.63
CA LEU A 15 9.59 3.72 -11.51
C LEU A 15 10.21 5.07 -11.87
N ASN A 16 9.84 5.57 -13.03
CA ASN A 16 10.26 6.85 -13.61
C ASN A 16 9.21 7.31 -14.63
N ASP A 17 9.38 8.48 -15.21
CA ASP A 17 8.42 9.08 -16.13
C ASP A 17 8.27 8.30 -17.46
N GLU A 18 9.28 7.56 -17.90
CA GLU A 18 9.20 6.73 -19.10
C GLU A 18 8.42 5.44 -18.84
N ASP A 19 8.72 4.75 -17.74
CA ASP A 19 8.09 3.46 -17.44
C ASP A 19 6.62 3.60 -17.04
N ILE A 20 6.23 4.68 -16.35
CA ILE A 20 4.83 4.90 -16.04
C ILE A 20 3.98 5.07 -17.32
N GLU A 21 4.50 5.72 -18.36
CA GLU A 21 3.77 5.86 -19.63
C GLU A 21 3.58 4.49 -20.33
N LYS A 22 4.59 3.62 -20.32
CA LYS A 22 4.48 2.24 -20.84
C LYS A 22 3.45 1.43 -20.03
N ASN A 23 3.52 1.51 -18.70
CA ASN A 23 2.60 0.82 -17.81
C ASN A 23 1.15 1.28 -18.02
N LYS A 24 0.91 2.58 -18.19
CA LYS A 24 -0.43 3.14 -18.48
C LYS A 24 -1.01 2.61 -19.78
N ILE A 25 -0.21 2.55 -20.85
CA ILE A 25 -0.65 2.01 -22.15
C ILE A 25 -1.07 0.55 -22.00
N ALA A 26 -0.22 -0.29 -21.37
CA ALA A 26 -0.48 -1.70 -21.19
C ALA A 26 -1.71 -1.94 -20.28
N VAL A 27 -1.87 -1.17 -19.19
CA VAL A 27 -3.04 -1.23 -18.31
C VAL A 27 -4.32 -0.83 -19.06
N LYS A 28 -4.28 0.20 -19.89
CA LYS A 28 -5.44 0.60 -20.68
C LYS A 28 -5.88 -0.50 -21.64
N GLU A 29 -4.93 -1.18 -22.29
CA GLU A 29 -5.23 -2.34 -23.14
C GLU A 29 -5.82 -3.50 -22.33
N PHE A 30 -5.30 -3.75 -21.13
CA PHE A 30 -5.79 -4.77 -20.22
C PHE A 30 -7.25 -4.52 -19.79
N ILE A 31 -7.58 -3.28 -19.44
CA ILE A 31 -8.95 -2.85 -19.10
C ILE A 31 -9.87 -2.97 -20.33
N ASN A 32 -9.41 -2.56 -21.52
CA ASN A 32 -10.19 -2.66 -22.77
C ASN A 32 -10.54 -4.12 -23.15
N LYS A 33 -9.76 -5.10 -22.69
CA LYS A 33 -10.07 -6.54 -22.83
C LYS A 33 -11.12 -7.03 -21.83
N GLY A 34 -11.68 -6.15 -20.99
CA GLY A 34 -12.72 -6.46 -20.00
C GLY A 34 -12.17 -6.86 -18.62
N ASN A 35 -10.87 -6.74 -18.39
CA ASN A 35 -10.22 -6.97 -17.10
C ASN A 35 -10.30 -5.73 -16.19
N MET A 36 -9.81 -5.86 -14.95
CA MET A 36 -9.81 -4.76 -13.97
C MET A 36 -8.42 -4.48 -13.45
N PHE A 37 -8.16 -3.21 -13.18
CA PHE A 37 -6.90 -2.73 -12.62
C PHE A 37 -7.11 -1.97 -11.31
N VAL A 38 -6.29 -2.31 -10.31
CA VAL A 38 -6.30 -1.71 -8.97
C VAL A 38 -4.88 -1.26 -8.61
N ILE A 39 -4.76 -0.08 -8.04
CA ILE A 39 -3.52 0.36 -7.39
C ILE A 39 -3.66 0.14 -5.88
N ALA A 40 -2.65 -0.47 -5.25
CA ALA A 40 -2.59 -0.70 -3.81
C ALA A 40 -1.33 -0.04 -3.23
N THR A 41 -1.49 1.09 -2.54
CA THR A 41 -0.36 1.93 -2.11
C THR A 41 -0.38 2.25 -0.61
N GLY A 42 0.81 2.50 -0.05
CA GLY A 42 0.97 3.10 1.28
C GLY A 42 0.65 4.60 1.34
N ARG A 43 0.49 5.26 0.19
CA ARG A 43 0.14 6.69 0.14
C ARG A 43 -1.24 6.94 0.74
N GLY A 44 -1.39 8.09 1.41
CA GLY A 44 -2.71 8.60 1.78
C GLY A 44 -3.40 9.27 0.58
N TYR A 45 -4.67 9.63 0.78
CA TYR A 45 -5.56 10.13 -0.28
C TYR A 45 -4.96 11.29 -1.07
N ASP A 46 -4.67 12.43 -0.42
CA ASP A 46 -4.17 13.62 -1.11
C ASP A 46 -2.85 13.39 -1.84
N ASP A 47 -1.94 12.58 -1.22
CA ASP A 47 -0.64 12.28 -1.80
C ASP A 47 -0.79 11.41 -3.05
N PHE A 48 -1.73 10.45 -3.06
CA PHE A 48 -2.01 9.64 -4.23
C PHE A 48 -2.77 10.43 -5.31
N MET A 49 -3.78 11.22 -4.94
CA MET A 49 -4.57 12.01 -5.91
C MET A 49 -3.73 13.06 -6.65
N LYS A 50 -2.69 13.62 -6.01
CA LYS A 50 -1.69 14.46 -6.69
C LYS A 50 -0.98 13.66 -7.80
N LYS A 51 -0.59 12.40 -7.54
CA LYS A 51 0.06 11.53 -8.52
C LYS A 51 -0.90 11.08 -9.62
N LYS A 52 -2.13 10.70 -9.27
CA LYS A 52 -3.21 10.39 -10.23
C LYS A 52 -3.37 11.52 -11.23
N LYS A 53 -3.48 12.77 -10.74
CA LYS A 53 -3.63 13.94 -11.59
C LYS A 53 -2.37 14.25 -12.42
N GLN A 54 -1.19 14.18 -11.80
CA GLN A 54 0.10 14.47 -12.46
C GLN A 54 0.34 13.57 -13.67
N TYR A 55 0.05 12.26 -13.55
CA TYR A 55 0.33 11.26 -14.57
C TYR A 55 -0.92 10.79 -15.32
N ASN A 56 -2.10 11.36 -15.03
CA ASN A 56 -3.37 10.93 -15.62
C ASN A 56 -3.57 9.40 -15.51
N ILE A 57 -3.53 8.87 -14.28
CA ILE A 57 -3.60 7.44 -14.02
C ILE A 57 -5.05 6.97 -14.05
N GLU A 58 -5.35 5.95 -14.86
CA GLU A 58 -6.64 5.28 -14.92
C GLU A 58 -6.61 3.99 -14.08
N TYR A 59 -7.68 3.73 -13.33
CA TYR A 59 -7.88 2.51 -12.55
C TYR A 59 -9.38 2.29 -12.30
N ASP A 60 -9.77 1.06 -11.93
CA ASP A 60 -11.13 0.75 -11.50
C ASP A 60 -11.33 1.01 -10.01
N TYR A 61 -10.31 0.67 -9.19
CA TYR A 61 -10.28 0.92 -7.75
C TYR A 61 -8.88 1.31 -7.29
N VAL A 62 -8.81 1.96 -6.14
CA VAL A 62 -7.55 2.22 -5.45
C VAL A 62 -7.65 1.83 -3.98
N ILE A 63 -6.61 1.19 -3.49
CA ILE A 63 -6.39 0.81 -2.09
C ILE A 63 -5.29 1.72 -1.57
N ILE A 64 -5.62 2.63 -0.66
CA ILE A 64 -4.69 3.60 -0.07
C ILE A 64 -4.42 3.29 1.41
N ASN A 65 -3.44 3.99 2.01
CA ASN A 65 -3.05 3.82 3.41
C ASN A 65 -2.77 2.34 3.76
N HIS A 66 -2.01 1.61 2.89
CA HIS A 66 -1.69 0.17 3.04
C HIS A 66 -2.91 -0.76 3.18
N GLY A 67 -4.08 -0.34 2.73
CA GLY A 67 -5.29 -1.15 2.82
C GLY A 67 -6.40 -0.54 3.66
N ALA A 68 -6.13 0.50 4.42
CA ALA A 68 -7.12 1.06 5.35
C ALA A 68 -8.33 1.71 4.66
N THR A 69 -8.18 2.10 3.38
CA THR A 69 -9.28 2.69 2.60
C THR A 69 -9.28 2.14 1.17
N ILE A 70 -10.46 1.75 0.69
CA ILE A 70 -10.70 1.34 -0.71
C ILE A 70 -11.67 2.33 -1.34
N LEU A 71 -11.27 2.89 -2.48
CA LEU A 71 -12.11 3.82 -3.26
C LEU A 71 -12.36 3.23 -4.66
N ASP A 72 -13.52 3.55 -5.23
CA ASP A 72 -13.77 3.34 -6.65
C ASP A 72 -13.15 4.47 -7.51
N LYS A 73 -13.29 4.37 -8.82
CA LYS A 73 -12.74 5.36 -9.76
C LYS A 73 -13.41 6.74 -9.68
N GLU A 74 -14.62 6.83 -9.11
CA GLU A 74 -15.37 8.05 -8.79
C GLU A 74 -15.05 8.62 -7.40
N ASP A 75 -14.04 8.04 -6.69
CA ASP A 75 -13.60 8.41 -5.35
C ASP A 75 -14.65 8.12 -4.23
N ASN A 76 -15.64 7.24 -4.48
CA ASN A 76 -16.54 6.76 -3.43
C ASN A 76 -15.85 5.74 -2.54
N ILE A 77 -16.04 5.85 -1.23
CA ILE A 77 -15.48 4.91 -0.25
C ILE A 77 -16.24 3.57 -0.35
N ILE A 78 -15.52 2.51 -0.68
CA ILE A 78 -16.01 1.12 -0.74
C ILE A 78 -15.81 0.39 0.58
N PHE A 79 -14.71 0.68 1.25
CA PHE A 79 -14.32 0.14 2.55
C PHE A 79 -13.42 1.13 3.27
N GLU A 80 -13.53 1.16 4.59
CA GLU A 80 -12.67 1.95 5.46
C GLU A 80 -12.43 1.25 6.79
N THR A 81 -11.27 1.49 7.39
CA THR A 81 -10.93 1.09 8.75
C THR A 81 -9.92 2.06 9.34
N THR A 82 -9.94 2.22 10.66
CA THR A 82 -9.02 3.08 11.40
C THR A 82 -8.28 2.30 12.47
N MET A 83 -7.25 2.87 13.02
CA MET A 83 -6.62 2.35 14.23
C MET A 83 -7.59 2.51 15.42
N PRO A 84 -7.50 1.63 16.45
CA PRO A 84 -8.29 1.78 17.66
C PRO A 84 -7.99 3.15 18.33
N ASN A 85 -9.03 3.94 18.60
CA ASN A 85 -8.84 5.30 19.14
C ASN A 85 -8.26 5.28 20.56
N GLU A 86 -8.55 4.24 21.34
CA GLU A 86 -8.14 4.08 22.74
C GLU A 86 -6.63 3.95 22.94
N ILE A 87 -5.88 3.60 21.89
CA ILE A 87 -4.43 3.46 21.97
C ILE A 87 -3.67 4.70 21.49
N LEU A 88 -4.34 5.63 20.80
CA LEU A 88 -3.64 6.70 20.06
C LEU A 88 -2.81 7.62 20.97
N ASP A 89 -3.30 7.94 22.18
CA ASP A 89 -2.54 8.76 23.14
C ASP A 89 -1.27 8.05 23.61
N SER A 90 -1.37 6.76 23.94
CA SER A 90 -0.22 5.95 24.34
C SER A 90 0.74 5.76 23.16
N LEU A 91 0.23 5.51 21.97
CA LEU A 91 1.03 5.36 20.76
C LEU A 91 1.81 6.64 20.44
N LYS A 92 1.16 7.81 20.55
CA LYS A 92 1.84 9.12 20.37
C LYS A 92 3.00 9.29 21.32
N SER A 93 2.81 8.94 22.60
CA SER A 93 3.85 9.02 23.62
C SER A 93 5.01 8.07 23.32
N ASP A 94 4.71 6.79 22.98
CA ASP A 94 5.73 5.77 22.74
C ASP A 94 6.49 5.99 21.41
N LEU A 95 5.92 6.73 20.48
CA LEU A 95 6.60 7.15 19.24
C LEU A 95 7.65 8.23 19.46
N HIS A 96 7.64 8.90 20.62
CA HIS A 96 8.57 10.02 20.87
C HIS A 96 8.67 10.98 19.70
N ILE A 97 7.51 11.43 19.19
CA ILE A 97 7.42 12.24 17.97
C ILE A 97 8.17 13.56 18.07
N GLU A 98 8.44 14.04 19.29
CA GLU A 98 9.30 15.19 19.57
C GLU A 98 10.77 15.00 19.14
N ASN A 99 11.22 13.74 19.04
CA ASN A 99 12.56 13.35 18.57
C ASN A 99 12.59 12.99 17.08
N ALA A 100 11.45 13.03 16.40
CA ALA A 100 11.38 12.69 14.98
C ALA A 100 11.93 13.82 14.10
N GLU A 101 12.62 13.45 13.02
CA GLU A 101 12.95 14.40 11.93
C GLU A 101 11.66 14.98 11.33
N ARG A 102 10.68 14.11 11.14
CA ARG A 102 9.32 14.45 10.71
C ARG A 102 8.34 13.36 11.07
N TYR A 103 7.09 13.73 11.26
CA TYR A 103 5.98 12.80 11.30
C TYR A 103 4.77 13.40 10.57
N PHE A 104 3.84 12.57 10.22
CA PHE A 104 2.51 12.93 9.77
C PHE A 104 1.56 11.77 9.94
N CYS A 105 0.28 12.06 10.02
CA CYS A 105 -0.77 11.08 10.04
C CYS A 105 -1.64 11.16 8.78
N CYS A 106 -2.44 10.14 8.57
CA CYS A 106 -3.51 10.15 7.58
C CYS A 106 -4.83 9.78 8.26
N SER A 107 -5.90 10.41 7.84
CA SER A 107 -7.26 9.96 8.05
C SER A 107 -7.76 9.26 6.76
N LEU A 108 -9.06 9.04 6.64
CA LEU A 108 -9.64 8.34 5.49
C LEU A 108 -9.35 9.05 4.15
N LEU A 109 -9.57 10.37 4.11
CA LEU A 109 -9.44 11.18 2.89
C LEU A 109 -8.47 12.35 3.04
N GLU A 110 -7.68 12.39 4.13
CA GLU A 110 -6.70 13.45 4.36
C GLU A 110 -5.32 12.85 4.60
N SER A 111 -4.31 13.46 4.01
CA SER A 111 -2.92 13.07 4.17
C SER A 111 -2.14 14.18 4.84
N ARG A 112 -1.07 13.78 5.57
CA ARG A 112 -0.14 14.74 6.20
C ARG A 112 -0.78 15.65 7.23
N ILE A 113 -1.77 15.11 7.97
CA ILE A 113 -2.37 15.79 9.11
C ILE A 113 -1.53 15.60 10.38
N GLU A 114 -1.78 16.42 11.38
CA GLU A 114 -1.21 16.27 12.71
C GLU A 114 -1.73 15.00 13.42
N PHE A 115 -1.04 14.61 14.49
CA PHE A 115 -1.45 13.45 15.28
C PHE A 115 -2.73 13.78 16.07
N GLU A 116 -3.85 13.33 15.55
CA GLU A 116 -5.16 13.46 16.20
C GLU A 116 -5.47 12.26 17.10
N HIS A 117 -6.44 12.42 18.01
CA HIS A 117 -6.81 11.42 18.99
C HIS A 117 -7.88 10.43 18.49
N LYS A 118 -8.24 10.49 17.20
CA LYS A 118 -9.26 9.63 16.60
C LYS A 118 -9.16 9.54 15.09
N ASN A 119 -9.73 8.44 14.57
CA ASN A 119 -9.95 8.22 13.14
C ASN A 119 -8.68 8.22 12.27
N LEU A 120 -7.53 7.88 12.87
CA LEU A 120 -6.29 7.75 12.12
C LEU A 120 -6.25 6.40 11.38
N THR A 121 -5.93 6.45 10.09
CA THR A 121 -5.72 5.27 9.25
C THR A 121 -4.26 4.86 9.22
N LYS A 122 -3.35 5.84 9.30
CA LYS A 122 -1.90 5.64 9.25
C LYS A 122 -1.16 6.69 10.06
N VAL A 123 -0.07 6.28 10.68
CA VAL A 123 0.97 7.16 11.23
C VAL A 123 2.28 6.88 10.50
N HIS A 124 2.96 7.93 10.05
CA HIS A 124 4.30 7.89 9.49
C HIS A 124 5.23 8.69 10.38
N VAL A 125 6.35 8.08 10.77
CA VAL A 125 7.41 8.76 11.54
C VAL A 125 8.76 8.45 10.91
N LYS A 126 9.61 9.46 10.75
CA LYS A 126 11.00 9.33 10.33
C LYS A 126 11.92 9.89 11.40
N TYR A 127 12.93 9.12 11.77
CA TYR A 127 13.97 9.55 12.72
C TYR A 127 15.27 9.90 11.98
N ASN A 128 16.14 10.67 12.66
CA ASN A 128 17.45 11.01 12.10
C ASN A 128 18.46 9.86 12.15
N ASP A 129 18.23 8.89 13.05
CA ASP A 129 19.13 7.78 13.33
C ASP A 129 18.43 6.42 13.09
N LEU A 130 19.14 5.50 12.41
CA LEU A 130 18.61 4.18 12.08
C LEU A 130 18.52 3.28 13.31
N GLU A 131 19.50 3.33 14.21
CA GLU A 131 19.53 2.48 15.40
C GLU A 131 18.39 2.88 16.34
N TYR A 132 18.17 4.18 16.52
CA TYR A 132 17.03 4.71 17.27
C TYR A 132 15.69 4.32 16.63
N SER A 133 15.57 4.42 15.31
CA SER A 133 14.36 4.00 14.58
C SER A 133 14.05 2.52 14.81
N ASN A 134 15.07 1.65 14.75
CA ASN A 134 14.94 0.22 14.99
C ASN A 134 14.54 -0.10 16.44
N GLU A 135 15.08 0.63 17.41
CA GLU A 135 14.71 0.49 18.83
C GLU A 135 13.23 0.86 19.03
N ILE A 136 12.80 1.99 18.50
CA ILE A 136 11.38 2.41 18.55
C ILE A 136 10.49 1.37 17.90
N GLN A 137 10.83 0.90 16.69
CA GLN A 137 10.04 -0.13 15.99
C GLN A 137 9.88 -1.37 16.85
N LYS A 138 10.98 -1.90 17.42
CA LYS A 138 10.97 -3.09 18.27
C LYS A 138 10.07 -2.90 19.50
N ASN A 139 10.18 -1.77 20.19
CA ASN A 139 9.35 -1.46 21.35
C ASN A 139 7.85 -1.38 20.99
N LEU A 140 7.54 -0.79 19.83
CA LEU A 140 6.16 -0.74 19.34
C LEU A 140 5.63 -2.12 18.94
N GLU A 141 6.45 -2.97 18.32
CA GLU A 141 6.08 -4.34 17.96
C GLU A 141 5.81 -5.19 19.20
N GLU A 142 6.65 -5.07 20.24
CA GLU A 142 6.46 -5.76 21.52
C GLU A 142 5.16 -5.30 22.23
N LYS A 143 4.84 -4.02 22.19
CA LYS A 143 3.68 -3.45 22.90
C LYS A 143 2.37 -3.52 22.11
N TYR A 144 2.42 -3.30 20.80
CA TYR A 144 1.24 -3.13 19.95
C TYR A 144 1.14 -4.14 18.81
N GLY A 145 2.08 -5.07 18.66
CA GLY A 145 2.15 -6.00 17.52
C GLY A 145 0.92 -6.90 17.35
N ASP A 146 0.10 -7.07 18.40
CA ASP A 146 -1.18 -7.79 18.32
C ASP A 146 -2.32 -6.95 17.73
N ILE A 147 -2.20 -5.62 17.76
CA ILE A 147 -3.27 -4.68 17.35
C ILE A 147 -2.87 -3.73 16.22
N LEU A 148 -1.56 -3.59 15.94
CA LEU A 148 -1.02 -2.76 14.86
C LEU A 148 -0.11 -3.58 13.94
N ASN A 149 -0.08 -3.22 12.67
CA ASN A 149 0.99 -3.54 11.74
C ASN A 149 1.98 -2.38 11.73
N ILE A 150 3.26 -2.69 11.92
CA ILE A 150 4.35 -1.73 11.99
C ILE A 150 5.32 -2.09 10.88
N TYR A 151 5.46 -1.22 9.88
CA TYR A 151 6.30 -1.44 8.72
C TYR A 151 7.53 -0.56 8.77
N TYR A 152 8.70 -1.16 8.58
CA TYR A 152 9.86 -0.41 8.14
C TYR A 152 9.63 0.04 6.68
N VAL A 153 9.89 1.31 6.44
CA VAL A 153 9.88 1.86 5.08
C VAL A 153 11.32 2.23 4.72
N SER A 154 11.63 3.04 3.80
CA SER A 154 12.99 3.47 3.51
C SER A 154 13.43 4.63 4.41
N GLY A 155 14.76 4.74 4.64
CA GLY A 155 15.35 5.94 5.23
C GLY A 155 14.94 6.24 6.67
N ASN A 156 15.06 5.28 7.58
CA ASN A 156 14.77 5.41 9.01
C ASN A 156 13.29 5.74 9.30
N SER A 157 12.38 5.32 8.44
CA SER A 157 10.95 5.59 8.54
C SER A 157 10.17 4.35 8.97
N ILE A 158 9.18 4.56 9.82
CA ILE A 158 8.21 3.56 10.27
C ILE A 158 6.82 4.02 9.83
N GLU A 159 6.02 3.10 9.30
CA GLU A 159 4.60 3.31 9.04
C GLU A 159 3.76 2.33 9.85
N ILE A 160 2.69 2.84 10.44
CA ILE A 160 1.85 2.12 11.40
C ILE A 160 0.41 2.20 10.93
N ILE A 161 -0.25 1.04 10.88
CA ILE A 161 -1.67 0.90 10.53
C ILE A 161 -2.35 -0.11 11.48
N SER A 162 -3.68 -0.22 11.42
CA SER A 162 -4.41 -1.26 12.14
C SER A 162 -3.96 -2.68 11.75
N LYS A 163 -3.85 -3.61 12.70
CA LYS A 163 -3.56 -5.04 12.47
C LYS A 163 -4.63 -5.74 11.64
N ASN A 164 -5.84 -5.22 11.70
CA ASN A 164 -6.99 -5.84 11.05
C ASN A 164 -6.97 -5.73 9.54
N ILE A 165 -6.09 -4.88 8.97
CA ILE A 165 -6.02 -4.62 7.55
C ILE A 165 -4.58 -4.59 7.03
N ASP A 166 -4.40 -4.96 5.79
CA ASP A 166 -3.20 -4.81 4.96
C ASP A 166 -3.64 -4.88 3.48
N LYS A 167 -2.72 -4.70 2.55
CA LYS A 167 -3.04 -4.74 1.11
C LYS A 167 -3.73 -6.05 0.71
N SER A 168 -3.26 -7.21 1.19
CA SER A 168 -3.85 -8.51 0.86
C SER A 168 -5.28 -8.65 1.35
N LYS A 169 -5.55 -8.29 2.61
CA LYS A 169 -6.91 -8.33 3.17
C LYS A 169 -7.87 -7.39 2.42
N SER A 170 -7.39 -6.23 2.00
CA SER A 170 -8.19 -5.28 1.22
C SER A 170 -8.50 -5.80 -0.18
N ILE A 171 -7.54 -6.49 -0.82
CA ILE A 171 -7.77 -7.18 -2.09
C ILE A 171 -8.86 -8.24 -1.92
N LYS A 172 -8.82 -9.02 -0.84
CA LYS A 172 -9.85 -10.01 -0.53
C LYS A 172 -11.23 -9.38 -0.40
N LEU A 173 -11.36 -8.35 0.42
CA LEU A 173 -12.63 -7.62 0.60
C LEU A 173 -13.16 -7.07 -0.72
N LEU A 174 -12.29 -6.48 -1.53
CA LEU A 174 -12.66 -5.95 -2.84
C LEU A 174 -13.08 -7.07 -3.78
N SER A 175 -12.30 -8.14 -3.91
CA SER A 175 -12.56 -9.25 -4.83
C SER A 175 -13.89 -9.97 -4.52
N GLU A 176 -14.20 -10.17 -3.24
CA GLU A 176 -15.50 -10.71 -2.79
C GLU A 176 -16.65 -9.79 -3.22
N LYS A 177 -16.50 -8.47 -3.07
CA LYS A 177 -17.51 -7.49 -3.47
C LYS A 177 -17.75 -7.43 -4.98
N ILE A 178 -16.70 -7.55 -5.79
CA ILE A 178 -16.79 -7.45 -7.26
C ILE A 178 -16.92 -8.82 -7.96
N GLY A 179 -16.92 -9.93 -7.20
CA GLY A 179 -17.14 -11.28 -7.71
C GLY A 179 -15.99 -11.84 -8.57
N ILE A 180 -14.72 -11.56 -8.20
CA ILE A 180 -13.53 -12.11 -8.85
C ILE A 180 -12.92 -13.19 -7.96
N ASN A 181 -12.65 -14.37 -8.53
CA ASN A 181 -12.06 -15.48 -7.80
C ASN A 181 -10.56 -15.24 -7.54
N GLN A 182 -10.04 -15.80 -6.45
CA GLN A 182 -8.64 -15.67 -6.05
C GLN A 182 -7.65 -16.08 -7.16
N GLU A 183 -7.96 -17.12 -7.91
CA GLU A 183 -7.15 -17.65 -9.01
C GLU A 183 -7.03 -16.70 -10.22
N ASP A 184 -7.96 -15.73 -10.34
CA ASP A 184 -7.97 -14.72 -11.40
C ASP A 184 -7.33 -13.38 -10.94
N ILE A 185 -6.77 -13.33 -9.71
CA ILE A 185 -6.12 -12.16 -9.14
C ILE A 185 -4.61 -12.26 -9.32
N TYR A 186 -4.03 -11.24 -9.94
CA TYR A 186 -2.58 -11.07 -10.12
C TYR A 186 -2.12 -9.88 -9.31
N THR A 187 -0.99 -10.00 -8.62
CA THR A 187 -0.43 -8.93 -7.79
C THR A 187 1.03 -8.68 -8.15
N ILE A 188 1.48 -7.43 -8.04
CA ILE A 188 2.86 -7.04 -8.28
C ILE A 188 3.27 -5.97 -7.26
N GLY A 189 4.51 -6.08 -6.75
CA GLY A 189 5.06 -5.16 -5.74
C GLY A 189 6.56 -5.27 -5.58
N ASP A 190 7.14 -4.44 -4.70
CA ASP A 190 8.59 -4.36 -4.47
C ASP A 190 8.99 -4.35 -2.98
N GLY A 191 8.09 -3.94 -2.07
CA GLY A 191 8.39 -3.66 -0.67
C GLY A 191 7.88 -4.70 0.32
N TYR A 192 8.28 -4.56 1.59
CA TYR A 192 7.84 -5.43 2.69
C TYR A 192 6.33 -5.44 2.89
N SER A 193 5.65 -4.32 2.65
CA SER A 193 4.19 -4.22 2.77
C SER A 193 3.43 -5.02 1.71
N ASP A 194 4.11 -5.48 0.65
CA ASP A 194 3.52 -6.23 -0.46
C ASP A 194 3.61 -7.74 -0.29
N ILE A 195 4.50 -8.22 0.60
CA ILE A 195 4.79 -9.65 0.76
C ILE A 195 3.53 -10.49 0.91
N LYS A 196 2.56 -10.03 1.70
CA LYS A 196 1.32 -10.78 1.91
C LYS A 196 0.48 -10.87 0.64
N MET A 197 0.29 -9.77 -0.11
CA MET A 197 -0.48 -9.83 -1.35
C MET A 197 0.24 -10.65 -2.42
N ILE A 198 1.58 -10.70 -2.42
CA ILE A 198 2.35 -11.54 -3.33
C ILE A 198 2.20 -13.03 -2.97
N LYS A 199 2.18 -13.38 -1.68
CA LYS A 199 1.99 -14.76 -1.20
C LYS A 199 0.58 -15.30 -1.41
N ASP A 200 -0.43 -14.44 -1.24
CA ASP A 200 -1.84 -14.86 -1.18
C ASP A 200 -2.48 -14.97 -2.57
N TYR A 201 -1.89 -14.38 -3.60
CA TYR A 201 -2.43 -14.34 -4.98
C TYR A 201 -1.37 -14.80 -6.00
N ASN A 202 -1.67 -14.67 -7.30
CA ASN A 202 -0.66 -14.89 -8.35
C ASN A 202 0.35 -13.73 -8.34
N GLY A 203 1.28 -13.77 -7.39
CA GLY A 203 2.15 -12.66 -7.04
C GLY A 203 3.44 -12.61 -7.83
N TYR A 204 3.76 -11.45 -8.37
CA TYR A 204 5.01 -11.15 -9.07
C TYR A 204 5.83 -10.11 -8.31
N ALA A 205 7.14 -10.29 -8.29
CA ALA A 205 8.09 -9.37 -7.69
C ALA A 205 8.70 -8.45 -8.75
N MET A 206 8.91 -7.20 -8.41
CA MET A 206 9.84 -6.35 -9.17
C MET A 206 11.26 -6.90 -9.03
N LYS A 207 12.07 -6.86 -10.10
CA LYS A 207 13.48 -7.36 -10.04
C LYS A 207 14.32 -6.65 -8.99
N GLU A 208 14.05 -5.38 -8.74
CA GLU A 208 14.76 -4.56 -7.74
C GLU A 208 14.08 -4.58 -6.36
N SER A 209 13.14 -5.52 -6.13
CA SER A 209 12.43 -5.67 -4.85
C SER A 209 13.30 -6.27 -3.75
N VAL A 210 12.78 -6.23 -2.51
CA VAL A 210 13.40 -6.88 -1.36
C VAL A 210 13.47 -8.40 -1.56
N GLN A 211 14.53 -9.05 -1.04
CA GLN A 211 14.79 -10.46 -1.26
C GLN A 211 13.66 -11.37 -0.79
N GLU A 212 13.08 -11.09 0.35
CA GLU A 212 11.97 -11.86 0.92
C GLU A 212 10.73 -11.87 0.00
N LEU A 213 10.47 -10.75 -0.70
CA LEU A 213 9.38 -10.66 -1.66
C LEU A 213 9.67 -11.49 -2.90
N LYS A 214 10.92 -11.48 -3.42
CA LYS A 214 11.34 -12.32 -4.54
C LYS A 214 11.16 -13.82 -4.27
N GLU A 215 11.48 -14.23 -3.05
CA GLU A 215 11.32 -15.63 -2.60
C GLU A 215 9.85 -16.05 -2.45
N SER A 216 8.97 -15.08 -2.31
CA SER A 216 7.52 -15.31 -2.16
C SER A 216 6.75 -15.29 -3.48
N ALA A 217 7.36 -14.75 -4.55
CA ALA A 217 6.73 -14.52 -5.84
C ALA A 217 6.80 -15.74 -6.75
N ILE A 218 5.80 -15.89 -7.62
CA ILE A 218 5.80 -16.93 -8.68
C ILE A 218 6.66 -16.54 -9.88
N GLY A 219 7.02 -15.27 -10.01
CA GLY A 219 7.88 -14.76 -11.06
C GLY A 219 8.40 -13.35 -10.76
N GLN A 220 9.36 -12.90 -11.56
CA GLN A 220 9.96 -11.57 -11.43
C GLN A 220 9.90 -10.85 -12.77
N VAL A 221 9.59 -9.54 -12.73
CA VAL A 221 9.49 -8.68 -13.90
C VAL A 221 10.16 -7.33 -13.68
N ASN A 222 10.47 -6.61 -14.77
CA ASN A 222 11.07 -5.28 -14.68
C ASN A 222 10.03 -4.17 -14.49
N CYS A 223 8.79 -4.39 -14.95
CA CYS A 223 7.72 -3.40 -14.90
C CYS A 223 6.35 -4.08 -15.03
N VAL A 224 5.28 -3.33 -14.78
CA VAL A 224 3.89 -3.80 -14.92
C VAL A 224 3.55 -4.15 -16.36
N SER A 225 4.05 -3.39 -17.34
CA SER A 225 3.80 -3.68 -18.75
C SER A 225 4.38 -5.03 -19.18
N GLU A 226 5.55 -5.43 -18.68
CA GLU A 226 6.12 -6.76 -18.91
C GLU A 226 5.22 -7.87 -18.33
N LEU A 227 4.70 -7.70 -17.10
CA LEU A 227 3.77 -8.66 -16.52
C LEU A 227 2.53 -8.86 -17.39
N LEU A 228 1.99 -7.78 -17.94
CA LEU A 228 0.76 -7.82 -18.76
C LEU A 228 0.93 -8.53 -20.10
N GLU A 229 2.16 -8.86 -20.52
CA GLU A 229 2.43 -9.72 -21.70
C GLU A 229 2.16 -11.21 -21.39
N PHE A 230 2.17 -11.61 -20.11
CA PHE A 230 2.02 -13.02 -19.69
C PHE A 230 0.63 -13.37 -19.15
N ILE A 231 -0.20 -12.38 -18.79
CA ILE A 231 -1.49 -12.62 -18.13
C ILE A 231 -2.72 -12.20 -18.95
#